data_8c8955206c73a648181d375aa7cf80a5
#
_entry.id   8c8955206c73a648181d375aa7cf80a5
#
_cell.length_a   1.000
_cell.length_b   1.000
_cell.length_c   1.000
_cell.angle_alpha   90.00
_cell.angle_beta   90.00
_cell.angle_gamma   90.00
#
_symmetry.space_group_name_H-M   'P 1'
#
loop_
_entity.id
_entity.type
_entity.pdbx_description
1 polymer ?
#
loop_
_entity_poly.entity_id
_entity_poly.type
_entity_poly.pdbx_seq_one_letter_code
_entity_poly.pdbx_strand_id
1 'polypeptide(L)'
;VIFLVSFLSWKYFEGPFRKKNLISKKILLISIVSSFLICLTNFIYKDSIKNYLNISIPIEYQQVINKTKKESNNVLDDGNCKINESINNINEKSFLKRLEICKQKYGSFLYLAGGSHVQDLYNSIYLNLPNEKFVIINKSGSCAIYFKNENCDYDKILKFIDNNKSDIKFFFYTQIGSDYLKNFYGPQVETKYVDMLVSFIKKIKDHNIDVIWFGPQPQPNIEMNYKFLRSVKANNFNLFSLTHVSKVDQYMKKVSKENDIKFISKLDIIKYDPRKDYYINNNISYSDSDHWSFFGEKYFGNQIFNSQIFREYFYIQ
;
A
#
# COMPACT_ATOMS: atom_id res chain seq x y z
N VAL A 1 26.57 15.27 -17.78
CA VAL A 1 25.55 15.85 -18.70
C VAL A 1 24.83 17.02 -18.04
N ILE A 2 24.27 16.89 -16.83
CA ILE A 2 23.51 17.96 -16.16
C ILE A 2 24.35 19.22 -15.96
N PHE A 3 25.60 19.10 -15.53
CA PHE A 3 26.50 20.25 -15.31
C PHE A 3 26.79 21.01 -16.60
N LEU A 4 27.01 20.29 -17.70
CA LEU A 4 27.23 20.90 -19.03
C LEU A 4 26.01 21.65 -19.52
N VAL A 5 24.82 21.05 -19.38
CA VAL A 5 23.54 21.66 -19.77
C VAL A 5 23.25 22.90 -18.92
N SER A 6 23.48 22.85 -17.61
CA SER A 6 23.33 23.98 -16.70
C SER A 6 24.30 25.11 -17.02
N PHE A 7 25.56 24.80 -17.33
CA PHE A 7 26.55 25.79 -17.74
C PHE A 7 26.20 26.46 -19.08
N LEU A 8 25.77 25.68 -20.06
CA LEU A 8 25.35 26.19 -21.36
C LEU A 8 24.07 27.07 -21.22
N SER A 9 23.12 26.62 -20.41
CA SER A 9 21.92 27.40 -20.07
C SER A 9 22.28 28.74 -19.41
N TRP A 10 23.16 28.69 -18.40
CA TRP A 10 23.61 29.91 -17.73
C TRP A 10 24.36 30.85 -18.68
N LYS A 11 25.29 30.32 -19.46
CA LYS A 11 26.13 31.14 -20.36
C LYS A 11 25.37 31.74 -21.53
N TYR A 12 24.50 30.97 -22.17
CA TYR A 12 23.88 31.39 -23.44
C TYR A 12 22.41 31.87 -23.28
N PHE A 13 21.76 31.52 -22.19
CA PHE A 13 20.39 31.97 -21.91
C PHE A 13 20.34 32.96 -20.75
N GLU A 14 20.71 32.57 -19.53
CA GLU A 14 20.55 33.44 -18.37
C GLU A 14 21.47 34.66 -18.40
N GLY A 15 22.73 34.49 -18.80
CA GLY A 15 23.70 35.58 -18.83
C GLY A 15 23.29 36.75 -19.72
N PRO A 16 22.84 36.55 -20.97
CA PRO A 16 22.27 37.60 -21.83
C PRO A 16 20.99 38.22 -21.26
N PHE A 17 20.10 37.43 -20.62
CA PHE A 17 18.87 37.94 -20.02
C PHE A 17 19.11 38.88 -18.83
N ARG A 18 20.19 38.68 -18.08
CA ARG A 18 20.56 39.56 -16.95
C ARG A 18 21.13 40.92 -17.38
N LYS A 19 21.61 41.05 -18.62
CA LYS A 19 22.12 42.33 -19.16
C LYS A 19 20.99 43.11 -19.83
N LYS A 20 20.39 44.03 -19.08
CA LYS A 20 19.15 44.79 -19.43
C LYS A 20 19.09 45.42 -20.85
N ASN A 21 20.18 45.49 -21.59
CA ASN A 21 20.25 46.19 -22.89
C ASN A 21 20.57 45.27 -24.09
N LEU A 22 20.66 43.95 -23.91
CA LEU A 22 21.12 43.04 -24.98
C LEU A 22 20.02 42.20 -25.62
N ILE A 23 18.82 42.20 -25.09
CA ILE A 23 17.75 41.33 -25.61
C ILE A 23 16.69 42.17 -26.27
N SER A 24 16.59 42.06 -27.57
CA SER A 24 15.45 42.64 -28.31
C SER A 24 14.14 41.88 -27.90
N LYS A 25 13.02 42.61 -27.87
CA LYS A 25 11.70 42.02 -27.63
C LYS A 25 11.41 40.83 -28.54
N LYS A 26 12.01 40.75 -29.73
CA LYS A 26 11.90 39.63 -30.66
C LYS A 26 12.58 38.36 -30.14
N ILE A 27 13.80 38.48 -29.56
CA ILE A 27 14.52 37.33 -29.01
C ILE A 27 13.77 36.77 -27.80
N LEU A 28 13.25 37.62 -26.92
CA LEU A 28 12.41 37.21 -25.79
C LEU A 28 11.17 36.45 -26.26
N LEU A 29 10.46 36.97 -27.26
CA LEU A 29 9.27 36.31 -27.79
C LEU A 29 9.61 34.95 -28.41
N ILE A 30 10.68 34.86 -29.19
CA ILE A 30 11.15 33.60 -29.79
C ILE A 30 11.48 32.56 -28.70
N SER A 31 12.15 32.97 -27.62
CA SER A 31 12.47 32.06 -26.49
C SER A 31 11.23 31.58 -25.78
N ILE A 32 10.25 32.41 -25.57
CA ILE A 32 8.96 32.01 -24.95
C ILE A 32 8.22 31.02 -25.86
N VAL A 33 8.11 31.35 -27.16
CA VAL A 33 7.42 30.47 -28.13
C VAL A 33 8.13 29.13 -28.27
N SER A 34 9.46 29.11 -28.36
CA SER A 34 10.21 27.84 -28.45
C SER A 34 10.08 27.00 -27.19
N SER A 35 10.13 27.60 -26.00
CA SER A 35 9.89 26.89 -24.74
C SER A 35 8.47 26.30 -24.67
N PHE A 36 7.48 27.08 -25.11
CA PHE A 36 6.10 26.58 -25.18
C PHE A 36 5.94 25.41 -26.17
N LEU A 37 6.57 25.52 -27.35
CA LEU A 37 6.58 24.42 -28.34
C LEU A 37 7.26 23.17 -27.82
N ILE A 38 8.37 23.30 -27.10
CA ILE A 38 9.04 22.17 -26.45
C ILE A 38 8.15 21.51 -25.40
N CYS A 39 7.48 22.31 -24.57
CA CYS A 39 6.51 21.79 -23.60
C CYS A 39 5.32 21.10 -24.28
N LEU A 40 4.79 21.70 -25.34
CA LEU A 40 3.67 21.15 -26.12
C LEU A 40 4.06 19.84 -26.82
N THR A 41 5.23 19.77 -27.42
CA THR A 41 5.74 18.52 -28.03
C THR A 41 5.96 17.43 -27.00
N ASN A 42 6.52 17.73 -25.82
CA ASN A 42 6.64 16.77 -24.73
C ASN A 42 5.26 16.29 -24.25
N PHE A 43 4.28 17.18 -24.18
CA PHE A 43 2.92 16.80 -23.79
C PHE A 43 2.24 15.90 -24.84
N ILE A 44 2.36 16.27 -26.13
CA ILE A 44 1.78 15.48 -27.26
C ILE A 44 2.47 14.12 -27.41
N TYR A 45 3.80 14.08 -27.26
CA TYR A 45 4.59 12.85 -27.45
C TYR A 45 4.84 12.06 -26.15
N LYS A 46 4.25 12.47 -25.05
CA LYS A 46 4.42 11.81 -23.75
C LYS A 46 4.16 10.30 -23.82
N ASP A 47 3.09 9.89 -24.49
CA ASP A 47 2.73 8.49 -24.61
C ASP A 47 3.62 7.75 -25.63
N SER A 48 4.06 8.42 -26.69
CA SER A 48 5.02 7.87 -27.64
C SER A 48 6.40 7.69 -27.04
N ILE A 49 6.87 8.66 -26.25
CA ILE A 49 8.14 8.57 -25.51
C ILE A 49 8.05 7.46 -24.46
N LYS A 50 6.93 7.36 -23.74
CA LYS A 50 6.67 6.29 -22.79
C LYS A 50 6.65 4.92 -23.46
N ASN A 51 6.02 4.82 -24.64
CA ASN A 51 6.00 3.61 -25.45
C ASN A 51 7.39 3.26 -25.99
N TYR A 52 8.16 4.26 -26.45
CA TYR A 52 9.54 4.06 -26.89
C TYR A 52 10.45 3.58 -25.75
N LEU A 53 10.31 4.17 -24.56
CA LEU A 53 11.02 3.73 -23.37
C LEU A 53 10.60 2.31 -22.95
N ASN A 54 9.35 1.94 -23.14
CA ASN A 54 8.84 0.58 -22.90
C ASN A 54 9.31 -0.44 -23.95
N ILE A 55 9.54 -0.02 -25.22
CA ILE A 55 10.10 -0.90 -26.26
C ILE A 55 11.53 -1.35 -25.91
N SER A 56 12.25 -0.57 -25.11
CA SER A 56 13.59 -0.95 -24.61
C SER A 56 13.58 -2.01 -23.50
N ILE A 57 12.40 -2.38 -22.96
CA ILE A 57 12.27 -3.43 -21.95
C ILE A 57 12.33 -4.79 -22.67
N PRO A 58 13.23 -5.70 -22.29
CA PRO A 58 13.25 -7.05 -22.84
C PRO A 58 11.87 -7.72 -22.76
N ILE A 59 11.49 -8.43 -23.82
CA ILE A 59 10.15 -9.04 -23.97
C ILE A 59 9.78 -9.93 -22.77
N GLU A 60 10.74 -10.67 -22.24
CA GLU A 60 10.55 -11.50 -21.03
C GLU A 60 10.05 -10.69 -19.81
N TYR A 61 10.59 -9.48 -19.61
CA TYR A 61 10.17 -8.61 -18.50
C TYR A 61 8.84 -7.91 -18.80
N GLN A 62 8.58 -7.55 -20.07
CA GLN A 62 7.30 -6.99 -20.48
C GLN A 62 6.15 -7.96 -20.19
N GLN A 63 6.35 -9.24 -20.52
CA GLN A 63 5.36 -10.29 -20.24
C GLN A 63 5.07 -10.43 -18.76
N VAL A 64 6.11 -10.44 -17.91
CA VAL A 64 5.97 -10.53 -16.46
C VAL A 64 5.26 -9.31 -15.88
N ILE A 65 5.66 -8.09 -16.29
CA ILE A 65 5.03 -6.84 -15.85
C ILE A 65 3.55 -6.80 -16.27
N ASN A 66 3.25 -7.17 -17.51
CA ASN A 66 1.88 -7.17 -18.01
C ASN A 66 1.01 -8.23 -17.30
N LYS A 67 1.57 -9.40 -17.02
CA LYS A 67 0.90 -10.44 -16.24
C LYS A 67 0.59 -9.94 -14.83
N THR A 68 1.57 -9.35 -14.14
CA THR A 68 1.41 -8.82 -12.79
C THR A 68 0.35 -7.73 -12.73
N LYS A 69 0.34 -6.79 -13.70
CA LYS A 69 -0.69 -5.75 -13.80
C LYS A 69 -2.09 -6.32 -14.03
N LYS A 70 -2.20 -7.36 -14.86
CA LYS A 70 -3.48 -8.02 -15.14
C LYS A 70 -4.03 -8.74 -13.91
N GLU A 71 -3.18 -9.39 -13.16
CA GLU A 71 -3.56 -10.12 -11.96
C GLU A 71 -3.91 -9.19 -10.80
N SER A 72 -3.24 -8.04 -10.65
CA SER A 72 -3.53 -7.04 -9.61
C SER A 72 -4.91 -6.37 -9.76
N ASN A 73 -5.54 -6.43 -10.93
CA ASN A 73 -6.90 -5.98 -11.17
C ASN A 73 -7.97 -6.98 -10.68
N ASN A 74 -7.58 -8.06 -10.00
CA ASN A 74 -8.52 -9.04 -9.49
C ASN A 74 -9.43 -8.48 -8.41
N VAL A 75 -10.65 -8.92 -8.49
CA VAL A 75 -11.84 -8.37 -7.83
C VAL A 75 -11.72 -8.46 -6.32
N LEU A 76 -11.60 -7.31 -5.67
CA LEU A 76 -11.70 -7.18 -4.21
C LEU A 76 -13.10 -7.48 -3.68
N ASP A 77 -14.11 -7.43 -4.54
CA ASP A 77 -15.50 -7.69 -4.22
C ASP A 77 -16.08 -8.70 -5.21
N ASP A 78 -16.58 -9.83 -4.70
CA ASP A 78 -17.09 -10.92 -5.54
C ASP A 78 -18.60 -10.81 -5.83
N GLY A 79 -19.22 -9.71 -5.41
CA GLY A 79 -20.68 -9.53 -5.52
C GLY A 79 -21.49 -10.34 -4.48
N ASN A 80 -20.84 -11.22 -3.71
CA ASN A 80 -21.45 -12.07 -2.68
C ASN A 80 -21.03 -11.64 -1.27
N CYS A 81 -20.33 -12.49 -0.54
CA CYS A 81 -19.97 -12.27 0.86
C CYS A 81 -18.49 -11.92 1.09
N LYS A 82 -17.74 -11.73 0.02
CA LYS A 82 -16.48 -11.03 0.01
C LYS A 82 -16.76 -9.56 -0.33
N ILE A 83 -16.86 -8.72 0.69
CA ILE A 83 -17.40 -7.35 0.57
C ILE A 83 -16.28 -6.33 0.74
N ASN A 84 -16.10 -5.46 -0.24
CA ASN A 84 -15.21 -4.30 -0.15
C ASN A 84 -16.06 -3.02 -0.25
N GLU A 85 -16.24 -2.35 0.88
CA GLU A 85 -17.11 -1.18 0.94
C GLU A 85 -16.40 0.03 1.57
N SER A 86 -16.72 1.22 1.11
CA SER A 86 -16.25 2.45 1.73
C SER A 86 -16.84 2.61 3.13
N ILE A 87 -16.02 3.16 4.05
CA ILE A 87 -16.50 3.57 5.38
C ILE A 87 -17.77 4.46 5.31
N ASN A 88 -17.88 5.28 4.27
CA ASN A 88 -18.99 6.19 4.12
C ASN A 88 -20.30 5.47 3.74
N ASN A 89 -20.22 4.29 3.15
CA ASN A 89 -21.35 3.56 2.61
C ASN A 89 -21.84 2.41 3.52
N ILE A 90 -21.21 2.17 4.66
CA ILE A 90 -21.57 1.06 5.58
C ILE A 90 -22.98 1.13 6.15
N ASN A 91 -23.65 2.28 6.04
CA ASN A 91 -25.06 2.47 6.43
C ASN A 91 -26.02 2.45 5.23
N GLU A 92 -25.55 2.25 4.01
CA GLU A 92 -26.41 2.20 2.84
C GLU A 92 -27.28 0.94 2.84
N LYS A 93 -28.52 1.08 2.37
CA LYS A 93 -29.49 -0.04 2.33
C LYS A 93 -28.97 -1.22 1.50
N SER A 94 -28.24 -0.97 0.43
CA SER A 94 -27.64 -1.98 -0.43
C SER A 94 -26.63 -2.83 0.32
N PHE A 95 -25.70 -2.18 1.04
CA PHE A 95 -24.70 -2.85 1.88
C PHE A 95 -25.37 -3.63 3.02
N LEU A 96 -26.30 -3.00 3.77
CA LEU A 96 -26.97 -3.66 4.89
C LEU A 96 -27.78 -4.88 4.45
N LYS A 97 -28.45 -4.81 3.29
CA LYS A 97 -29.18 -5.98 2.72
C LYS A 97 -28.21 -7.11 2.39
N ARG A 98 -27.06 -6.79 1.77
CA ARG A 98 -26.04 -7.78 1.43
C ARG A 98 -25.42 -8.39 2.69
N LEU A 99 -25.11 -7.57 3.69
CA LEU A 99 -24.61 -7.99 4.99
C LEU A 99 -25.55 -9.02 5.62
N GLU A 100 -26.86 -8.74 5.63
CA GLU A 100 -27.87 -9.63 6.23
C GLU A 100 -27.95 -10.98 5.49
N ILE A 101 -27.95 -10.97 4.15
CA ILE A 101 -27.92 -12.21 3.35
C ILE A 101 -26.68 -13.05 3.70
N CYS A 102 -25.51 -12.40 3.86
CA CYS A 102 -24.29 -13.11 4.16
C CYS A 102 -24.26 -13.64 5.60
N LYS A 103 -24.82 -12.92 6.56
CA LYS A 103 -25.02 -13.41 7.93
C LYS A 103 -25.91 -14.65 7.98
N GLN A 104 -27.02 -14.63 7.28
CA GLN A 104 -27.91 -15.78 7.18
C GLN A 104 -27.22 -17.01 6.59
N LYS A 105 -26.31 -16.80 5.62
CA LYS A 105 -25.64 -17.88 4.91
C LYS A 105 -24.43 -18.45 5.65
N TYR A 106 -23.64 -17.60 6.30
CA TYR A 106 -22.31 -17.95 6.85
C TYR A 106 -22.18 -17.67 8.36
N GLY A 107 -23.12 -16.98 8.96
CA GLY A 107 -23.06 -16.56 10.36
C GLY A 107 -22.11 -15.39 10.57
N SER A 108 -21.03 -15.62 11.32
CA SER A 108 -20.04 -14.59 11.64
C SER A 108 -19.07 -14.30 10.51
N PHE A 109 -18.43 -13.11 10.57
CA PHE A 109 -17.51 -12.64 9.54
C PHE A 109 -16.17 -12.15 10.11
N LEU A 110 -15.15 -12.13 9.25
CA LEU A 110 -13.91 -11.42 9.49
C LEU A 110 -14.10 -9.96 9.05
N TYR A 111 -13.79 -9.04 9.94
CA TYR A 111 -13.88 -7.62 9.65
C TYR A 111 -12.48 -6.98 9.60
N LEU A 112 -12.16 -6.34 8.49
CA LEU A 112 -10.85 -5.73 8.27
C LEU A 112 -10.97 -4.21 8.12
N ALA A 113 -10.06 -3.49 8.74
CA ALA A 113 -9.91 -2.05 8.54
C ALA A 113 -8.43 -1.64 8.53
N GLY A 114 -8.14 -0.49 7.94
CA GLY A 114 -6.79 0.05 7.86
C GLY A 114 -6.57 0.87 6.60
N GLY A 115 -5.32 1.12 6.24
CA GLY A 115 -4.93 1.80 5.00
C GLY A 115 -4.98 0.89 3.77
N SER A 116 -4.27 1.28 2.70
CA SER A 116 -4.26 0.52 1.45
C SER A 116 -3.74 -0.93 1.61
N HIS A 117 -2.80 -1.17 2.51
CA HIS A 117 -2.25 -2.51 2.78
C HIS A 117 -3.28 -3.50 3.37
N VAL A 118 -4.43 -3.02 3.83
CA VAL A 118 -5.50 -3.91 4.26
C VAL A 118 -6.09 -4.70 3.07
N GLN A 119 -5.99 -4.16 1.85
CA GLN A 119 -6.41 -4.89 0.65
C GLN A 119 -5.53 -6.10 0.37
N ASP A 120 -4.21 -5.94 0.53
CA ASP A 120 -3.26 -7.05 0.36
C ASP A 120 -3.56 -8.17 1.37
N LEU A 121 -3.83 -7.79 2.63
CA LEU A 121 -4.22 -8.75 3.66
C LEU A 121 -5.56 -9.44 3.34
N TYR A 122 -6.55 -8.68 2.89
CA TYR A 122 -7.87 -9.18 2.52
C TYR A 122 -7.80 -10.19 1.36
N ASN A 123 -7.06 -9.87 0.30
CA ASN A 123 -6.85 -10.80 -0.80
C ASN A 123 -6.05 -12.03 -0.36
N SER A 124 -5.05 -11.83 0.50
CA SER A 124 -4.27 -12.94 1.08
C SER A 124 -5.14 -13.90 1.87
N ILE A 125 -6.13 -13.41 2.63
CA ILE A 125 -7.11 -14.24 3.33
C ILE A 125 -7.90 -15.07 2.32
N TYR A 126 -8.46 -14.42 1.30
CA TYR A 126 -9.24 -15.10 0.27
C TYR A 126 -8.47 -16.23 -0.44
N LEU A 127 -7.18 -16.01 -0.69
CA LEU A 127 -6.32 -16.94 -1.41
C LEU A 127 -5.80 -18.10 -0.55
N ASN A 128 -5.70 -17.90 0.78
CA ASN A 128 -5.02 -18.85 1.66
C ASN A 128 -5.90 -19.41 2.77
N LEU A 129 -7.07 -18.81 3.05
CA LEU A 129 -8.06 -19.29 4.01
C LEU A 129 -9.38 -19.64 3.32
N PRO A 130 -9.45 -20.77 2.58
CA PRO A 130 -10.59 -21.07 1.73
C PRO A 130 -11.91 -21.30 2.49
N ASN A 131 -11.85 -21.54 3.80
CA ASN A 131 -13.01 -21.70 4.67
C ASN A 131 -13.62 -20.39 5.14
N GLU A 132 -12.86 -19.27 5.07
CA GLU A 132 -13.33 -17.95 5.45
C GLU A 132 -14.07 -17.30 4.26
N LYS A 133 -15.36 -17.58 4.15
CA LYS A 133 -16.20 -17.15 3.02
C LYS A 133 -16.87 -15.80 3.21
N PHE A 134 -16.94 -15.32 4.45
CA PHE A 134 -17.57 -14.06 4.76
C PHE A 134 -16.54 -13.09 5.35
N VAL A 135 -16.09 -12.17 4.52
CA VAL A 135 -15.03 -11.20 4.85
C VAL A 135 -15.45 -9.82 4.41
N ILE A 136 -15.34 -8.86 5.31
CA ILE A 136 -15.69 -7.46 5.06
C ILE A 136 -14.43 -6.62 5.25
N ILE A 137 -14.14 -5.79 4.27
CA ILE A 137 -13.10 -4.77 4.34
C ILE A 137 -13.72 -3.39 4.20
N ASN A 138 -13.38 -2.50 5.11
CA ASN A 138 -13.60 -1.08 4.91
C ASN A 138 -12.27 -0.43 4.50
N LYS A 139 -12.13 -0.20 3.20
CA LYS A 139 -10.99 0.51 2.65
C LYS A 139 -11.16 2.00 2.89
N SER A 140 -10.24 2.56 3.62
CA SER A 140 -10.22 3.99 3.89
C SER A 140 -9.22 4.77 3.01
N GLY A 141 -8.73 4.16 1.93
CA GLY A 141 -7.72 4.77 1.07
C GLY A 141 -6.43 5.10 1.83
N SER A 142 -5.92 6.33 1.70
CA SER A 142 -4.79 6.87 2.47
C SER A 142 -5.16 7.29 3.90
N CYS A 143 -6.17 6.69 4.48
CA CYS A 143 -6.74 7.05 5.76
C CYS A 143 -6.00 6.36 6.90
N ALA A 144 -5.06 7.05 7.50
CA ALA A 144 -4.53 6.63 8.79
C ALA A 144 -5.42 7.10 9.93
N ILE A 145 -5.44 6.38 11.05
CA ILE A 145 -6.28 6.70 12.21
C ILE A 145 -6.11 8.12 12.76
N TYR A 146 -4.98 8.75 12.49
CA TYR A 146 -4.67 10.11 12.89
C TYR A 146 -5.12 11.18 11.88
N PHE A 147 -5.56 10.77 10.68
CA PHE A 147 -6.15 11.69 9.70
C PHE A 147 -7.64 11.83 9.95
N LYS A 148 -8.04 12.93 10.57
CA LYS A 148 -9.44 13.32 10.61
C LYS A 148 -9.78 14.07 9.34
N ASN A 149 -10.26 13.37 8.34
CA ASN A 149 -10.92 13.98 7.19
C ASN A 149 -12.25 13.25 6.92
N GLU A 150 -13.08 13.80 6.05
CA GLU A 150 -14.42 13.26 5.76
C GLU A 150 -14.41 11.79 5.30
N ASN A 151 -13.27 11.33 4.76
CA ASN A 151 -13.09 9.96 4.27
C ASN A 151 -12.47 9.02 5.33
N CYS A 152 -12.12 9.52 6.53
CA CYS A 152 -11.40 8.83 7.59
C CYS A 152 -12.17 8.84 8.91
N ASP A 153 -13.41 8.44 8.86
CA ASP A 153 -14.28 8.45 10.04
C ASP A 153 -14.22 7.10 10.77
N TYR A 154 -13.23 6.95 11.65
CA TYR A 154 -13.10 5.77 12.49
C TYR A 154 -14.23 5.62 13.51
N ASP A 155 -14.97 6.69 13.82
CA ASP A 155 -16.15 6.61 14.68
C ASP A 155 -17.28 5.85 13.97
N LYS A 156 -17.37 5.93 12.64
CA LYS A 156 -18.28 5.07 11.85
C LYS A 156 -17.89 3.60 11.94
N ILE A 157 -16.60 3.27 11.92
CA ILE A 157 -16.12 1.88 12.13
C ILE A 157 -16.56 1.40 13.51
N LEU A 158 -16.31 2.18 14.56
CA LEU A 158 -16.71 1.80 15.93
C LEU A 158 -18.21 1.61 16.04
N LYS A 159 -19.01 2.48 15.42
CA LYS A 159 -20.48 2.34 15.40
C LYS A 159 -20.93 1.08 14.64
N PHE A 160 -20.28 0.77 13.51
CA PHE A 160 -20.55 -0.47 12.78
C PHE A 160 -20.20 -1.69 13.61
N ILE A 161 -19.06 -1.67 14.31
CA ILE A 161 -18.63 -2.72 15.22
C ILE A 161 -19.65 -2.91 16.35
N ASP A 162 -20.07 -1.85 17.01
CA ASP A 162 -21.05 -1.93 18.09
C ASP A 162 -22.37 -2.56 17.65
N ASN A 163 -22.84 -2.18 16.46
CA ASN A 163 -24.07 -2.73 15.89
C ASN A 163 -23.96 -4.20 15.44
N ASN A 164 -22.77 -4.73 15.25
CA ASN A 164 -22.53 -6.07 14.68
C ASN A 164 -21.59 -6.93 15.54
N LYS A 165 -21.35 -6.56 16.78
CA LYS A 165 -20.33 -7.21 17.64
C LYS A 165 -20.53 -8.72 17.83
N SER A 166 -21.79 -9.20 17.84
CA SER A 166 -22.12 -10.63 17.95
C SER A 166 -21.74 -11.43 16.69
N ASP A 167 -21.60 -10.76 15.56
CA ASP A 167 -21.40 -11.40 14.26
C ASP A 167 -19.96 -11.25 13.76
N ILE A 168 -19.12 -10.44 14.44
CA ILE A 168 -17.73 -10.27 14.11
C ILE A 168 -16.93 -11.40 14.80
N LYS A 169 -16.39 -12.31 13.98
CA LYS A 169 -15.52 -13.41 14.45
C LYS A 169 -14.16 -12.89 14.90
N PHE A 170 -13.56 -12.02 14.10
CA PHE A 170 -12.31 -11.33 14.38
C PHE A 170 -12.30 -9.97 13.71
N PHE A 171 -11.62 -9.03 14.36
CA PHE A 171 -11.24 -7.76 13.75
C PHE A 171 -9.76 -7.75 13.40
N PHE A 172 -9.43 -7.53 12.13
CA PHE A 172 -8.05 -7.43 11.65
C PHE A 172 -7.73 -6.00 11.27
N TYR A 173 -6.56 -5.54 11.72
CA TYR A 173 -6.06 -4.22 11.37
C TYR A 173 -4.67 -4.31 10.75
N THR A 174 -4.43 -3.56 9.69
CA THR A 174 -3.09 -3.33 9.12
C THR A 174 -3.03 -2.01 8.38
N GLN A 175 -1.83 -1.44 8.31
CA GLN A 175 -1.57 -0.18 7.63
C GLN A 175 -0.15 -0.15 7.07
N ILE A 176 0.10 0.78 6.14
CA ILE A 176 1.43 1.06 5.61
C ILE A 176 2.35 1.56 6.73
N GLY A 177 3.56 0.99 6.81
CA GLY A 177 4.50 1.31 7.89
C GLY A 177 5.03 2.73 7.83
N SER A 178 5.18 3.31 6.64
CA SER A 178 5.65 4.68 6.46
C SER A 178 4.72 5.74 7.05
N ASP A 179 3.43 5.44 7.24
CA ASP A 179 2.47 6.34 7.90
C ASP A 179 2.82 6.60 9.37
N TYR A 180 3.59 5.73 9.99
CA TYR A 180 4.05 5.85 11.38
C TYR A 180 5.46 6.40 11.50
N LEU A 181 6.02 6.92 10.42
CA LEU A 181 7.32 7.57 10.41
C LEU A 181 7.16 9.09 10.33
N LYS A 182 7.99 9.83 11.08
CA LYS A 182 8.09 11.28 10.91
C LYS A 182 8.51 11.59 9.48
N ASN A 183 7.79 12.51 8.83
CA ASN A 183 8.02 12.87 7.43
C ASN A 183 7.90 11.70 6.44
N PHE A 184 7.00 10.75 6.71
CA PHE A 184 6.62 9.60 5.88
C PHE A 184 7.76 8.60 5.56
N TYR A 185 8.98 9.06 5.39
CA TYR A 185 10.19 8.23 5.15
C TYR A 185 11.33 8.53 6.12
N GLY A 186 11.08 9.31 7.15
CA GLY A 186 12.09 9.66 8.15
C GLY A 186 12.54 8.46 8.99
N PRO A 187 13.71 8.55 9.67
CA PRO A 187 14.23 7.45 10.46
C PRO A 187 13.58 7.29 11.83
N GLN A 188 12.68 8.18 12.20
CA GLN A 188 12.06 8.23 13.53
C GLN A 188 10.61 7.80 13.47
N VAL A 189 10.21 6.95 14.44
CA VAL A 189 8.82 6.54 14.62
C VAL A 189 8.02 7.69 15.21
N GLU A 190 6.84 7.96 14.66
CA GLU A 190 5.86 8.87 15.23
C GLU A 190 4.97 8.11 16.22
N THR A 191 5.46 7.99 17.45
CA THR A 191 4.85 7.15 18.49
C THR A 191 3.40 7.53 18.79
N LYS A 192 3.07 8.83 18.73
CA LYS A 192 1.71 9.34 18.95
C LYS A 192 0.68 8.64 18.03
N TYR A 193 1.04 8.34 16.79
CA TYR A 193 0.12 7.69 15.86
C TYR A 193 -0.10 6.23 16.22
N VAL A 194 0.96 5.55 16.69
CA VAL A 194 0.84 4.18 17.20
C VAL A 194 -0.03 4.15 18.46
N ASP A 195 0.15 5.11 19.38
CA ASP A 195 -0.64 5.21 20.62
C ASP A 195 -2.13 5.48 20.33
N MET A 196 -2.42 6.30 19.30
CA MET A 196 -3.80 6.50 18.83
C MET A 196 -4.42 5.20 18.31
N LEU A 197 -3.65 4.39 17.58
CA LEU A 197 -4.11 3.08 17.11
C LEU A 197 -4.33 2.11 18.27
N VAL A 198 -3.43 2.07 19.24
CA VAL A 198 -3.62 1.25 20.45
C VAL A 198 -4.93 1.63 21.15
N SER A 199 -5.19 2.93 21.30
CA SER A 199 -6.43 3.42 21.90
C SER A 199 -7.67 3.01 21.13
N PHE A 200 -7.60 3.00 19.79
CA PHE A 200 -8.68 2.52 18.91
C PHE A 200 -8.89 1.01 19.07
N ILE A 201 -7.82 0.21 19.07
CA ILE A 201 -7.89 -1.24 19.25
C ILE A 201 -8.52 -1.59 20.62
N LYS A 202 -8.16 -0.87 21.69
CA LYS A 202 -8.77 -1.06 23.00
C LYS A 202 -10.29 -0.85 22.99
N LYS A 203 -10.76 0.22 22.34
CA LYS A 203 -12.20 0.44 22.18
C LYS A 203 -12.91 -0.72 21.47
N ILE A 204 -12.25 -1.37 20.51
CA ILE A 204 -12.83 -2.56 19.84
C ILE A 204 -12.83 -3.75 20.81
N LYS A 205 -11.76 -3.97 21.57
CA LYS A 205 -11.69 -5.03 22.58
C LYS A 205 -12.76 -4.85 23.66
N ASP A 206 -13.15 -3.62 24.02
CA ASP A 206 -14.22 -3.32 24.97
C ASP A 206 -15.59 -3.88 24.52
N HIS A 207 -15.77 -4.18 23.24
CA HIS A 207 -16.93 -4.87 22.68
C HIS A 207 -16.82 -6.41 22.70
N ASN A 208 -15.79 -6.97 23.40
CA ASN A 208 -15.48 -8.41 23.44
C ASN A 208 -15.16 -9.02 22.08
N ILE A 209 -14.56 -8.24 21.19
CA ILE A 209 -14.12 -8.70 19.87
C ILE A 209 -12.64 -9.03 19.91
N ASP A 210 -12.28 -10.22 19.41
CA ASP A 210 -10.89 -10.59 19.22
C ASP A 210 -10.25 -9.76 18.11
N VAL A 211 -9.18 -9.04 18.48
CA VAL A 211 -8.43 -8.20 17.56
C VAL A 211 -7.07 -8.82 17.26
N ILE A 212 -6.75 -8.95 15.99
CA ILE A 212 -5.39 -9.28 15.53
C ILE A 212 -4.85 -8.06 14.77
N TRP A 213 -3.80 -7.46 15.32
CA TRP A 213 -3.08 -6.36 14.71
C TRP A 213 -1.91 -6.91 13.90
N PHE A 214 -1.98 -6.76 12.58
CA PHE A 214 -0.87 -7.10 11.69
C PHE A 214 0.07 -5.89 11.55
N GLY A 215 1.32 -6.11 11.85
CA GLY A 215 2.40 -5.13 11.63
C GLY A 215 2.55 -4.75 10.15
N PRO A 216 3.41 -3.76 9.87
CA PRO A 216 3.66 -3.34 8.50
C PRO A 216 4.22 -4.49 7.65
N GLN A 217 3.88 -4.49 6.37
CA GLN A 217 4.54 -5.37 5.43
C GLN A 217 5.89 -4.79 4.97
N PRO A 218 6.81 -5.62 4.47
CA PRO A 218 8.02 -5.12 3.85
C PRO A 218 7.69 -4.12 2.75
N GLN A 219 8.39 -2.99 2.75
CA GLN A 219 8.23 -1.94 1.75
C GLN A 219 9.57 -1.76 1.03
N PRO A 220 9.76 -2.39 -0.12
CA PRO A 220 11.00 -2.26 -0.88
C PRO A 220 11.19 -0.84 -1.44
N ASN A 221 10.13 -0.02 -1.48
CA ASN A 221 10.11 1.34 -2.02
C ASN A 221 10.74 1.43 -3.41
N ILE A 222 10.36 0.51 -4.27
CA ILE A 222 10.92 0.37 -5.59
C ILE A 222 9.77 0.31 -6.57
N GLU A 223 9.72 1.29 -7.46
CA GLU A 223 8.76 1.25 -8.55
C GLU A 223 8.97 0.00 -9.41
N MET A 224 7.87 -0.68 -9.72
CA MET A 224 7.86 -1.83 -10.60
C MET A 224 8.20 -1.40 -12.03
N ASN A 225 9.49 -1.32 -12.32
CA ASN A 225 10.00 -1.02 -13.66
C ASN A 225 11.17 -1.96 -14.01
N TYR A 226 11.51 -2.02 -15.30
CA TYR A 226 12.57 -2.91 -15.77
C TYR A 226 13.94 -2.54 -15.19
N LYS A 227 14.20 -1.28 -14.85
CA LYS A 227 15.46 -0.83 -14.21
C LYS A 227 15.64 -1.55 -12.90
N PHE A 228 14.55 -1.78 -12.20
CA PHE A 228 14.55 -2.53 -10.97
C PHE A 228 14.82 -4.02 -11.18
N LEU A 229 14.12 -4.66 -12.10
CA LEU A 229 14.40 -6.06 -12.44
C LEU A 229 15.86 -6.27 -12.84
N ARG A 230 16.45 -5.28 -13.51
CA ARG A 230 17.88 -5.26 -13.83
C ARG A 230 18.76 -5.05 -12.60
N SER A 231 18.36 -4.18 -11.66
CA SER A 231 19.12 -3.93 -10.41
C SER A 231 18.97 -5.06 -9.40
N VAL A 232 17.87 -5.79 -9.40
CA VAL A 232 17.70 -7.05 -8.64
C VAL A 232 18.80 -8.04 -9.04
N LYS A 233 18.98 -8.24 -10.34
CA LYS A 233 20.07 -9.10 -10.87
C LYS A 233 21.47 -8.53 -10.56
N ALA A 234 21.61 -7.21 -10.39
CA ALA A 234 22.88 -6.54 -10.15
C ALA A 234 23.23 -6.31 -8.66
N ASN A 235 22.43 -6.81 -7.72
CA ASN A 235 22.61 -6.64 -6.26
C ASN A 235 22.68 -5.18 -5.74
N ASN A 236 22.16 -4.21 -6.50
CA ASN A 236 22.17 -2.80 -6.11
C ASN A 236 20.81 -2.37 -5.51
N PHE A 237 20.59 -2.64 -4.22
CA PHE A 237 19.37 -2.25 -3.52
C PHE A 237 19.61 -1.17 -2.47
N ASN A 238 18.72 -0.21 -2.42
CA ASN A 238 18.61 0.65 -1.26
C ASN A 238 17.59 0.05 -0.28
N LEU A 239 18.07 -0.54 0.81
CA LEU A 239 17.25 -1.16 1.86
C LEU A 239 16.75 -0.15 2.91
N PHE A 240 16.90 1.14 2.64
CA PHE A 240 16.64 2.20 3.61
C PHE A 240 15.19 2.17 4.15
N SER A 241 14.21 1.96 3.29
CA SER A 241 12.80 1.86 3.67
C SER A 241 12.51 0.64 4.55
N LEU A 242 13.14 -0.50 4.27
CA LEU A 242 12.99 -1.71 5.10
C LEU A 242 13.50 -1.48 6.51
N THR A 243 14.64 -0.79 6.67
CA THR A 243 15.21 -0.49 8.00
C THR A 243 14.30 0.42 8.82
N HIS A 244 13.68 1.42 8.20
CA HIS A 244 12.79 2.35 8.90
C HIS A 244 11.48 1.69 9.29
N VAL A 245 10.87 0.93 8.39
CA VAL A 245 9.64 0.17 8.65
C VAL A 245 9.87 -0.89 9.73
N SER A 246 11.07 -1.49 9.80
CA SER A 246 11.44 -2.41 10.88
C SER A 246 11.41 -1.74 12.27
N LYS A 247 11.83 -0.47 12.38
CA LYS A 247 11.72 0.28 13.66
C LYS A 247 10.26 0.48 14.08
N VAL A 248 9.37 0.75 13.11
CA VAL A 248 7.93 0.84 13.36
C VAL A 248 7.40 -0.48 13.89
N ASP A 249 7.71 -1.58 13.22
CA ASP A 249 7.28 -2.93 13.61
C ASP A 249 7.75 -3.29 15.01
N GLN A 250 9.01 -3.04 15.33
CA GLN A 250 9.58 -3.26 16.66
C GLN A 250 8.84 -2.44 17.74
N TYR A 251 8.54 -1.18 17.45
CA TYR A 251 7.78 -0.34 18.38
C TYR A 251 6.35 -0.86 18.56
N MET A 252 5.67 -1.21 17.47
CA MET A 252 4.32 -1.81 17.52
C MET A 252 4.31 -3.11 18.31
N LYS A 253 5.29 -3.99 18.11
CA LYS A 253 5.45 -5.24 18.86
C LYS A 253 5.63 -5.01 20.36
N LYS A 254 6.40 -3.99 20.74
CA LYS A 254 6.57 -3.60 22.14
C LYS A 254 5.24 -3.14 22.75
N VAL A 255 4.59 -2.15 22.14
CA VAL A 255 3.36 -1.59 22.70
C VAL A 255 2.18 -2.55 22.66
N SER A 256 2.11 -3.46 21.70
CA SER A 256 1.09 -4.50 21.65
C SER A 256 1.21 -5.46 22.83
N LYS A 257 2.45 -5.86 23.20
CA LYS A 257 2.72 -6.68 24.37
C LYS A 257 2.34 -5.97 25.67
N GLU A 258 2.68 -4.68 25.79
CA GLU A 258 2.36 -3.85 26.97
C GLU A 258 0.84 -3.64 27.17
N ASN A 259 0.04 -3.80 26.09
CA ASN A 259 -1.40 -3.58 26.10
C ASN A 259 -2.24 -4.85 25.86
N ASP A 260 -1.63 -6.04 25.95
CA ASP A 260 -2.28 -7.32 25.73
C ASP A 260 -3.08 -7.36 24.40
N ILE A 261 -2.42 -6.96 23.30
CA ILE A 261 -2.97 -6.99 21.94
C ILE A 261 -2.30 -8.11 21.16
N LYS A 262 -3.08 -9.00 20.56
CA LYS A 262 -2.57 -10.03 19.63
C LYS A 262 -1.92 -9.35 18.43
N PHE A 263 -0.59 -9.45 18.31
CA PHE A 263 0.19 -8.78 17.27
C PHE A 263 0.93 -9.80 16.40
N ILE A 264 0.85 -9.63 15.10
CA ILE A 264 1.55 -10.45 14.10
C ILE A 264 2.50 -9.57 13.29
N SER A 265 3.79 -9.71 13.52
CA SER A 265 4.81 -9.06 12.69
C SER A 265 4.91 -9.75 11.34
N LYS A 266 4.46 -9.09 10.29
CA LYS A 266 4.66 -9.58 8.91
C LYS A 266 6.15 -9.61 8.55
N LEU A 267 6.95 -8.69 9.10
CA LEU A 267 8.41 -8.64 8.86
C LEU A 267 9.13 -9.85 9.46
N ASP A 268 8.77 -10.25 10.68
CA ASP A 268 9.39 -11.40 11.35
C ASP A 268 9.06 -12.73 10.64
N ILE A 269 7.84 -12.83 10.08
CA ILE A 269 7.39 -14.05 9.40
C ILE A 269 7.98 -14.12 7.99
N ILE A 270 7.84 -13.06 7.20
CA ILE A 270 8.24 -13.05 5.79
C ILE A 270 9.76 -13.03 5.65
N LYS A 271 10.47 -12.32 6.54
CA LYS A 271 11.95 -12.14 6.49
C LYS A 271 12.44 -11.75 5.10
N TYR A 272 11.75 -10.80 4.51
CA TYR A 272 11.87 -10.39 3.12
C TYR A 272 13.32 -10.04 2.72
N ASP A 273 13.81 -10.73 1.70
CA ASP A 273 15.06 -10.38 0.99
C ASP A 273 14.70 -9.99 -0.47
N PRO A 274 14.81 -8.73 -0.87
CA PRO A 274 14.43 -8.30 -2.22
C PRO A 274 15.14 -9.06 -3.34
N ARG A 275 16.33 -9.61 -3.09
CA ARG A 275 17.09 -10.40 -4.06
C ARG A 275 16.45 -11.76 -4.37
N LYS A 276 15.64 -12.29 -3.42
CA LYS A 276 14.99 -13.60 -3.50
C LYS A 276 13.50 -13.48 -3.67
N ASP A 277 12.89 -12.49 -2.97
CA ASP A 277 11.46 -12.45 -2.76
C ASP A 277 10.73 -11.46 -3.67
N TYR A 278 11.48 -10.59 -4.39
CA TYR A 278 10.84 -9.67 -5.34
C TYR A 278 10.44 -10.37 -6.65
N TYR A 279 11.31 -11.25 -7.16
CA TYR A 279 11.11 -11.96 -8.41
C TYR A 279 11.30 -13.45 -8.20
N ILE A 280 10.21 -14.21 -8.22
CA ILE A 280 10.17 -15.63 -7.88
C ILE A 280 9.49 -16.39 -9.02
N ASN A 281 10.19 -17.34 -9.65
CA ASN A 281 9.61 -18.23 -10.67
C ASN A 281 8.81 -17.46 -11.73
N ASN A 282 9.40 -16.44 -12.34
CA ASN A 282 8.79 -15.58 -13.35
C ASN A 282 7.55 -14.80 -12.87
N ASN A 283 7.42 -14.55 -11.56
CA ASN A 283 6.40 -13.69 -11.01
C ASN A 283 7.04 -12.57 -10.18
N ILE A 284 6.44 -11.40 -10.21
CA ILE A 284 6.80 -10.27 -9.35
C ILE A 284 5.87 -10.26 -8.15
N SER A 285 6.44 -10.18 -6.95
CA SER A 285 5.67 -10.21 -5.70
C SER A 285 5.03 -8.88 -5.31
N TYR A 286 5.37 -7.78 -5.99
CA TYR A 286 4.80 -6.45 -5.77
C TYR A 286 4.13 -5.90 -7.03
N SER A 287 3.02 -5.21 -6.86
CA SER A 287 2.31 -4.51 -7.94
C SER A 287 2.83 -3.09 -8.16
N ASP A 288 3.38 -2.48 -7.12
CA ASP A 288 3.99 -1.15 -7.12
C ASP A 288 5.13 -1.07 -6.08
N SER A 289 5.37 0.09 -5.48
CA SER A 289 6.47 0.30 -4.52
C SER A 289 6.27 -0.39 -3.18
N ASP A 290 5.05 -0.72 -2.79
CA ASP A 290 4.71 -1.17 -1.45
C ASP A 290 3.52 -2.14 -1.36
N HIS A 291 2.68 -2.24 -2.39
CA HIS A 291 1.58 -3.20 -2.43
C HIS A 291 2.00 -4.52 -3.06
N TRP A 292 1.51 -5.62 -2.49
CA TRP A 292 1.74 -6.94 -3.07
C TRP A 292 1.00 -7.10 -4.40
N SER A 293 1.59 -7.85 -5.30
CA SER A 293 0.88 -8.37 -6.47
C SER A 293 -0.03 -9.53 -6.05
N PHE A 294 -0.91 -9.98 -6.94
CA PHE A 294 -1.71 -11.17 -6.70
C PHE A 294 -0.86 -12.40 -6.34
N PHE A 295 0.30 -12.55 -7.00
CA PHE A 295 1.27 -13.58 -6.63
C PHE A 295 1.84 -13.34 -5.23
N GLY A 296 2.21 -12.10 -4.88
CA GLY A 296 2.71 -11.73 -3.56
C GLY A 296 1.68 -11.96 -2.46
N GLU A 297 0.43 -11.59 -2.68
CA GLU A 297 -0.69 -11.85 -1.77
C GLU A 297 -0.86 -13.34 -1.46
N LYS A 298 -0.73 -14.20 -2.49
CA LYS A 298 -0.74 -15.64 -2.31
C LYS A 298 0.50 -16.15 -1.60
N TYR A 299 1.68 -15.72 -2.02
CA TYR A 299 2.97 -16.22 -1.54
C TYR A 299 3.26 -15.78 -0.09
N PHE A 300 3.16 -14.49 0.20
CA PHE A 300 3.38 -13.95 1.55
C PHE A 300 2.21 -14.29 2.48
N GLY A 301 0.97 -14.26 1.95
CA GLY A 301 -0.20 -14.71 2.70
C GLY A 301 -0.06 -16.14 3.18
N ASN A 302 0.43 -17.05 2.34
CA ASN A 302 0.68 -18.44 2.72
C ASN A 302 1.67 -18.55 3.91
N GLN A 303 2.73 -17.73 3.91
CA GLN A 303 3.68 -17.71 5.02
C GLN A 303 3.03 -17.21 6.31
N ILE A 304 2.24 -16.11 6.23
CA ILE A 304 1.56 -15.51 7.38
C ILE A 304 0.55 -16.49 7.99
N PHE A 305 -0.38 -17.02 7.18
CA PHE A 305 -1.49 -17.83 7.68
C PHE A 305 -1.09 -19.24 8.06
N ASN A 306 0.07 -19.73 7.60
CA ASN A 306 0.68 -20.96 8.06
C ASN A 306 1.65 -20.78 9.23
N SER A 307 1.93 -19.55 9.67
CA SER A 307 2.78 -19.31 10.81
C SER A 307 2.16 -19.85 12.11
N GLN A 308 3.00 -20.31 13.03
CA GLN A 308 2.56 -20.81 14.32
C GLN A 308 1.76 -19.75 15.08
N ILE A 309 2.26 -18.48 15.12
CA ILE A 309 1.62 -17.39 15.84
C ILE A 309 0.22 -17.07 15.31
N PHE A 310 0.02 -17.09 13.96
CA PHE A 310 -1.32 -16.89 13.41
C PHE A 310 -2.27 -18.03 13.83
N ARG A 311 -1.81 -19.28 13.74
CA ARG A 311 -2.63 -20.44 14.12
C ARG A 311 -3.02 -20.42 15.59
N GLU A 312 -2.09 -20.05 16.48
CA GLU A 312 -2.36 -19.88 17.91
C GLU A 312 -3.43 -18.80 18.18
N TYR A 313 -3.36 -17.67 17.48
CA TYR A 313 -4.32 -16.56 17.67
C TYR A 313 -5.70 -16.82 17.05
N PHE A 314 -5.75 -17.59 15.97
CA PHE A 314 -6.93 -17.73 15.14
C PHE A 314 -7.72 -19.03 15.37
N TYR A 315 -7.04 -20.14 15.70
CA TYR A 315 -7.68 -21.46 15.82
C TYR A 315 -7.69 -22.00 17.25
N ILE A 316 -6.85 -21.51 18.13
CA ILE A 316 -6.78 -21.96 19.51
C ILE A 316 -7.47 -20.93 20.38
N GLN A 317 -8.79 -21.07 20.49
CA GLN A 317 -9.64 -20.32 21.41
C GLN A 317 -10.29 -21.27 22.42
#